data_11da2a1bf92d710aba0a74715fdcfabd
#
_entry.id   11da2a1bf92d710aba0a74715fdcfabd
#
_cell.length_a   1.000
_cell.length_b   1.000
_cell.length_c   1.000
_cell.angle_alpha   90.00
_cell.angle_beta   90.00
_cell.angle_gamma   90.00
#
_symmetry.space_group_name_H-M   'P 1'
#
loop_
_entity.id
_entity.type
_entity.pdbx_description
1 polymer ?
#
loop_
_entity_poly.entity_id
_entity_poly.type
_entity_poly.pdbx_seq_one_letter_code
_entity_poly.pdbx_strand_id
1 'polypeptide(L)'
;MLTTDSARAAALARAEGIPVVQRPADLATDTARVDDVVRHAVLAWESSVGSTAQAVVILYGNVPVRADGLIDRCIDLLVSSGCDSVRSVAPVTKQHPDWIHRLEGDRLIQFRPNSIHRRQDLEPLFYHDGAAVAVTRAALFAAAGRPDPHAFFGADRRAVAGREEDTVDIDGPADFYRAEAAIRLRNGPAPKRPAGGSATPPFTAALNCGNGHEQR
;
A
#
# COMPACT_ATOMS: atom_id res chain seq x y z
N MET A 1 14.06 9.01 -5.33
CA MET A 1 15.23 8.98 -4.40
C MET A 1 15.10 7.83 -3.43
N LEU A 2 16.21 7.32 -2.90
CA LEU A 2 16.27 6.33 -1.83
C LEU A 2 16.75 7.01 -0.53
N THR A 3 16.06 6.76 0.60
CA THR A 3 16.58 7.10 1.94
C THR A 3 16.99 5.80 2.64
N THR A 4 18.26 5.69 3.05
CA THR A 4 18.82 4.47 3.65
C THR A 4 20.05 4.79 4.49
N ASP A 5 20.29 3.97 5.51
CA ASP A 5 21.54 3.89 6.28
C ASP A 5 22.48 2.80 5.75
N SER A 6 21.96 1.87 4.92
CA SER A 6 22.73 0.77 4.34
C SER A 6 23.67 1.26 3.23
N ALA A 7 24.97 1.10 3.44
CA ALA A 7 25.98 1.41 2.42
C ALA A 7 25.78 0.59 1.13
N ARG A 8 25.35 -0.68 1.27
CA ARG A 8 25.07 -1.57 0.13
C ARG A 8 23.87 -1.08 -0.68
N ALA A 9 22.76 -0.73 -0.03
CA ALA A 9 21.57 -0.21 -0.71
C ALA A 9 21.87 1.14 -1.39
N ALA A 10 22.64 2.01 -0.71
CA ALA A 10 23.07 3.27 -1.28
C ALA A 10 23.95 3.09 -2.53
N ALA A 11 24.88 2.12 -2.51
CA ALA A 11 25.74 1.83 -3.66
C ALA A 11 24.92 1.34 -4.87
N LEU A 12 23.97 0.43 -4.64
CA LEU A 12 23.09 -0.08 -5.68
C LEU A 12 22.21 1.05 -6.29
N ALA A 13 21.62 1.89 -5.45
CA ALA A 13 20.80 3.00 -5.92
C ALA A 13 21.59 3.99 -6.78
N ARG A 14 22.83 4.33 -6.36
CA ARG A 14 23.71 5.20 -7.14
C ARG A 14 24.11 4.59 -8.48
N ALA A 15 24.35 3.26 -8.53
CA ALA A 15 24.65 2.58 -9.78
C ALA A 15 23.49 2.65 -10.79
N GLU A 16 22.25 2.72 -10.30
CA GLU A 16 21.04 2.90 -11.10
C GLU A 16 20.67 4.38 -11.30
N GLY A 17 21.54 5.33 -10.94
CA GLY A 17 21.28 6.76 -11.09
C GLY A 17 20.21 7.31 -10.14
N ILE A 18 19.83 6.56 -9.10
CA ILE A 18 18.82 6.96 -8.12
C ILE A 18 19.48 7.85 -7.04
N PRO A 19 19.01 9.09 -6.83
CA PRO A 19 19.51 9.94 -5.76
C PRO A 19 19.36 9.28 -4.38
N VAL A 20 20.37 9.41 -3.54
CA VAL A 20 20.41 8.82 -2.20
C VAL A 20 20.47 9.90 -1.15
N VAL A 21 19.56 9.84 -0.19
CA VAL A 21 19.58 10.60 1.05
C VAL A 21 20.08 9.67 2.16
N GLN A 22 21.23 10.01 2.74
CA GLN A 22 21.76 9.24 3.87
C GLN A 22 20.86 9.43 5.07
N ARG A 23 20.37 8.32 5.61
CA ARG A 23 19.52 8.32 6.80
C ARG A 23 20.39 8.45 8.05
N PRO A 24 20.16 9.42 8.94
CA PRO A 24 20.88 9.52 10.20
C PRO A 24 20.51 8.38 11.15
N ALA A 25 21.40 8.08 12.10
CA ALA A 25 21.31 6.90 12.96
C ALA A 25 20.02 6.86 13.81
N ASP A 26 19.55 8.01 14.28
CA ASP A 26 18.32 8.14 15.06
C ASP A 26 17.04 7.81 14.24
N LEU A 27 17.10 7.97 12.93
CA LEU A 27 16.02 7.59 12.00
C LEU A 27 16.24 6.19 11.36
N ALA A 28 17.30 5.48 11.74
CA ALA A 28 17.65 4.15 11.25
C ALA A 28 17.42 3.03 12.27
N THR A 29 16.70 3.31 13.35
CA THR A 29 16.36 2.34 14.39
C THR A 29 15.13 1.51 14.00
N ASP A 30 14.94 0.35 14.61
CA ASP A 30 13.75 -0.51 14.40
C ASP A 30 12.44 0.17 14.85
N THR A 31 12.54 1.21 15.68
CA THR A 31 11.40 1.98 16.18
C THR A 31 11.22 3.32 15.48
N ALA A 32 12.08 3.65 14.52
CA ALA A 32 11.98 4.90 13.77
C ALA A 32 10.68 4.96 12.97
N ARG A 33 9.96 6.05 13.10
CA ARG A 33 8.68 6.24 12.42
C ARG A 33 8.91 6.55 10.94
N VAL A 34 8.13 5.91 10.09
CA VAL A 34 8.19 6.11 8.64
C VAL A 34 7.96 7.57 8.27
N ASP A 35 7.01 8.26 8.91
CA ASP A 35 6.70 9.66 8.64
C ASP A 35 7.86 10.61 8.99
N ASP A 36 8.64 10.34 10.05
CA ASP A 36 9.83 11.10 10.38
C ASP A 36 10.93 10.89 9.34
N VAL A 37 11.16 9.65 8.92
CA VAL A 37 12.09 9.31 7.86
C VAL A 37 11.73 10.00 6.53
N VAL A 38 10.44 10.00 6.19
CA VAL A 38 9.96 10.63 4.95
C VAL A 38 10.11 12.15 5.02
N ARG A 39 9.77 12.80 6.16
CA ARG A 39 10.00 14.25 6.34
C ARG A 39 11.46 14.62 6.17
N HIS A 40 12.37 13.87 6.79
CA HIS A 40 13.81 14.06 6.63
C HIS A 40 14.23 13.98 5.15
N ALA A 41 13.78 12.95 4.44
CA ALA A 41 14.11 12.76 3.03
C ALA A 41 13.55 13.88 2.14
N VAL A 42 12.32 14.34 2.42
CA VAL A 42 11.70 15.46 1.69
C VAL A 42 12.49 16.75 1.89
N LEU A 43 12.85 17.09 3.14
CA LEU A 43 13.64 18.29 3.43
C LEU A 43 15.01 18.27 2.76
N ALA A 44 15.68 17.11 2.75
CA ALA A 44 16.96 16.94 2.08
C ALA A 44 16.83 17.15 0.57
N TRP A 45 15.76 16.60 -0.04
CA TRP A 45 15.47 16.80 -1.47
C TRP A 45 15.13 18.27 -1.78
N GLU A 46 14.24 18.89 -1.02
CA GLU A 46 13.84 20.30 -1.18
C GLU A 46 15.06 21.23 -1.14
N SER A 47 15.97 20.98 -0.17
CA SER A 47 17.23 21.72 -0.06
C SER A 47 18.15 21.54 -1.26
N SER A 48 18.16 20.34 -1.87
CA SER A 48 19.03 20.04 -3.01
C SER A 48 18.54 20.63 -4.33
N VAL A 49 17.23 20.78 -4.51
CA VAL A 49 16.62 21.28 -5.77
C VAL A 49 16.15 22.74 -5.68
N GLY A 50 16.10 23.31 -4.47
CA GLY A 50 15.61 24.68 -4.25
C GLY A 50 14.12 24.86 -4.50
N SER A 51 13.32 23.78 -4.37
CA SER A 51 11.89 23.79 -4.65
C SER A 51 11.14 22.94 -3.60
N THR A 52 9.88 23.29 -3.32
CA THR A 52 9.04 22.61 -2.35
C THR A 52 8.20 21.52 -3.02
N ALA A 53 8.22 20.32 -2.47
CA ALA A 53 7.36 19.23 -2.91
C ALA A 53 5.89 19.55 -2.57
N GLN A 54 4.97 19.25 -3.47
CA GLN A 54 3.53 19.36 -3.18
C GLN A 54 2.99 18.05 -2.58
N ALA A 55 3.50 16.93 -3.05
CA ALA A 55 3.14 15.59 -2.58
C ALA A 55 4.35 14.64 -2.63
N VAL A 56 4.24 13.53 -1.94
CA VAL A 56 5.26 12.48 -1.84
C VAL A 56 4.61 11.13 -2.07
N VAL A 57 5.26 10.27 -2.86
CA VAL A 57 4.91 8.85 -2.92
C VAL A 57 5.92 8.05 -2.13
N ILE A 58 5.45 7.33 -1.11
CA ILE A 58 6.24 6.46 -0.26
C ILE A 58 6.15 5.05 -0.83
N LEU A 59 7.28 4.47 -1.15
CA LEU A 59 7.42 3.09 -1.60
C LEU A 59 8.27 2.33 -0.59
N TYR A 60 7.69 1.31 0.04
CA TYR A 60 8.42 0.48 0.99
C TYR A 60 9.42 -0.43 0.27
N GLY A 61 10.64 -0.53 0.81
CA GLY A 61 11.73 -1.29 0.20
C GLY A 61 11.52 -2.80 0.20
N ASN A 62 10.70 -3.31 1.12
CA ASN A 62 10.33 -4.73 1.20
C ASN A 62 9.18 -5.12 0.25
N VAL A 63 8.65 -4.20 -0.54
CA VAL A 63 7.59 -4.48 -1.52
C VAL A 63 8.16 -4.39 -2.95
N PRO A 64 8.79 -5.44 -3.49
CA PRO A 64 9.40 -5.42 -4.83
C PRO A 64 8.38 -5.57 -5.96
N VAL A 65 7.20 -6.11 -5.68
CA VAL A 65 6.16 -6.37 -6.67
C VAL A 65 4.99 -5.43 -6.47
N ARG A 66 4.65 -4.68 -7.51
CA ARG A 66 3.52 -3.73 -7.55
C ARG A 66 2.80 -3.84 -8.87
N ALA A 67 1.50 -3.57 -8.90
CA ALA A 67 0.74 -3.50 -10.14
C ALA A 67 1.26 -2.37 -11.06
N ASP A 68 1.25 -2.60 -12.35
CA ASP A 68 1.61 -1.59 -13.35
C ASP A 68 0.68 -0.38 -13.26
N GLY A 69 1.25 0.82 -13.34
CA GLY A 69 0.53 2.09 -13.25
C GLY A 69 -0.11 2.37 -11.89
N LEU A 70 0.17 1.58 -10.83
CA LEU A 70 -0.40 1.79 -9.50
C LEU A 70 0.00 3.15 -8.91
N ILE A 71 1.27 3.52 -9.06
CA ILE A 71 1.80 4.78 -8.54
C ILE A 71 1.08 5.95 -9.20
N ASP A 72 0.94 5.91 -10.52
CA ASP A 72 0.27 6.96 -11.29
C ASP A 72 -1.20 7.09 -10.89
N ARG A 73 -1.91 5.97 -10.75
CA ARG A 73 -3.31 5.99 -10.26
C ARG A 73 -3.45 6.60 -8.86
N CYS A 74 -2.48 6.35 -7.96
CA CYS A 74 -2.49 6.97 -6.63
C CYS A 74 -2.26 8.48 -6.72
N ILE A 75 -1.35 8.92 -7.58
CA ILE A 75 -1.08 10.35 -7.80
C ILE A 75 -2.28 11.04 -8.45
N ASP A 76 -2.84 10.45 -9.50
CA ASP A 76 -4.01 10.99 -10.21
C ASP A 76 -5.21 11.15 -9.28
N LEU A 77 -5.46 10.16 -8.42
CA LEU A 77 -6.54 10.25 -7.44
C LEU A 77 -6.25 11.31 -6.37
N LEU A 78 -5.01 11.42 -5.88
CA LEU A 78 -4.61 12.45 -4.93
C LEU A 78 -4.85 13.86 -5.49
N VAL A 79 -4.38 14.09 -6.72
CA VAL A 79 -4.48 15.39 -7.39
C VAL A 79 -5.92 15.72 -7.75
N SER A 80 -6.65 14.80 -8.38
CA SER A 80 -8.01 15.05 -8.85
C SER A 80 -9.03 15.24 -7.75
N SER A 81 -8.82 14.57 -6.60
CA SER A 81 -9.74 14.66 -5.47
C SER A 81 -9.38 15.75 -4.46
N GLY A 82 -8.12 16.21 -4.45
CA GLY A 82 -7.63 17.15 -3.44
C GLY A 82 -7.56 16.57 -2.02
N CYS A 83 -7.59 15.23 -1.87
CA CYS A 83 -7.54 14.56 -0.56
C CYS A 83 -6.13 14.65 0.06
N ASP A 84 -6.03 14.30 1.35
CA ASP A 84 -4.74 14.35 2.08
C ASP A 84 -3.81 13.21 1.71
N SER A 85 -4.38 12.01 1.48
CA SER A 85 -3.60 10.83 1.10
C SER A 85 -4.38 9.80 0.31
N VAL A 86 -3.66 9.01 -0.49
CA VAL A 86 -4.16 7.85 -1.21
C VAL A 86 -3.24 6.66 -0.92
N ARG A 87 -3.82 5.51 -0.58
CA ARG A 87 -3.10 4.27 -0.35
C ARG A 87 -3.57 3.18 -1.30
N SER A 88 -2.65 2.32 -1.70
CA SER A 88 -3.04 1.05 -2.30
C SER A 88 -3.63 0.12 -1.24
N VAL A 89 -4.66 -0.62 -1.64
CA VAL A 89 -5.34 -1.60 -0.78
C VAL A 89 -5.69 -2.85 -1.57
N ALA A 90 -5.68 -3.99 -0.90
CA ALA A 90 -6.12 -5.25 -1.46
C ALA A 90 -7.35 -5.78 -0.70
N PRO A 91 -8.22 -6.58 -1.34
CA PRO A 91 -9.40 -7.14 -0.69
C PRO A 91 -9.01 -8.16 0.38
N VAL A 92 -9.67 -8.10 1.53
CA VAL A 92 -9.57 -9.15 2.55
C VAL A 92 -10.25 -10.41 2.05
N THR A 93 -9.53 -11.52 2.05
CA THR A 93 -10.03 -12.80 1.56
C THR A 93 -10.21 -13.81 2.69
N LYS A 94 -9.25 -14.71 2.88
CA LYS A 94 -9.35 -15.80 3.88
C LYS A 94 -9.27 -15.32 5.32
N GLN A 95 -8.58 -14.22 5.58
CA GLN A 95 -8.40 -13.63 6.91
C GLN A 95 -9.51 -12.62 7.25
N HIS A 96 -10.71 -12.81 6.69
CA HIS A 96 -11.84 -11.91 6.96
C HIS A 96 -12.21 -11.92 8.46
N PRO A 97 -12.50 -10.78 9.09
CA PRO A 97 -12.86 -10.69 10.51
C PRO A 97 -14.02 -11.59 10.93
N ASP A 98 -14.95 -11.89 10.02
CA ASP A 98 -16.08 -12.77 10.28
C ASP A 98 -15.73 -14.27 10.22
N TRP A 99 -14.53 -14.61 9.76
CA TRP A 99 -14.05 -15.98 9.64
C TRP A 99 -12.85 -16.32 10.53
N ILE A 100 -12.20 -15.31 11.13
CA ILE A 100 -11.11 -15.56 12.05
C ILE A 100 -11.61 -15.86 13.46
N HIS A 101 -10.76 -16.50 14.25
CA HIS A 101 -11.06 -16.98 15.59
C HIS A 101 -10.00 -16.56 16.60
N ARG A 102 -10.37 -16.50 17.85
CA ARG A 102 -9.44 -16.45 18.98
C ARG A 102 -9.27 -17.86 19.56
N LEU A 103 -8.07 -18.13 20.09
CA LEU A 103 -7.82 -19.32 20.88
C LEU A 103 -7.86 -18.95 22.36
N GLU A 104 -8.63 -19.72 23.14
CA GLU A 104 -8.65 -19.68 24.58
C GLU A 104 -8.29 -21.09 25.10
N GLY A 105 -7.00 -21.33 25.33
CA GLY A 105 -6.44 -22.68 25.46
C GLY A 105 -6.50 -23.40 24.11
N ASP A 106 -7.21 -24.52 24.07
CA ASP A 106 -7.51 -25.29 22.86
C ASP A 106 -8.90 -24.99 22.25
N ARG A 107 -9.66 -24.07 22.86
CA ARG A 107 -11.00 -23.70 22.40
C ARG A 107 -10.92 -22.65 21.30
N LEU A 108 -11.59 -22.92 20.18
CA LEU A 108 -11.72 -22.02 19.05
C LEU A 108 -12.99 -21.16 19.21
N ILE A 109 -12.81 -19.84 19.35
CA ILE A 109 -13.92 -18.90 19.56
C ILE A 109 -13.94 -17.92 18.37
N GLN A 110 -15.07 -17.87 17.68
CA GLN A 110 -15.26 -16.95 16.56
C GLN A 110 -15.03 -15.50 17.01
N PHE A 111 -14.21 -14.74 16.27
CA PHE A 111 -13.87 -13.36 16.61
C PHE A 111 -15.10 -12.45 16.55
N ARG A 112 -15.91 -12.59 15.49
CA ARG A 112 -17.22 -11.97 15.33
C ARG A 112 -18.27 -13.05 15.16
N PRO A 113 -19.13 -13.33 16.18
CA PRO A 113 -20.18 -14.33 16.05
C PRO A 113 -21.13 -14.03 14.89
N ASN A 114 -21.22 -14.95 13.94
CA ASN A 114 -22.08 -14.85 12.76
C ASN A 114 -22.33 -16.26 12.19
N SER A 115 -23.19 -16.36 11.16
CA SER A 115 -23.52 -17.61 10.44
C SER A 115 -23.05 -17.59 8.98
N ILE A 116 -22.16 -16.65 8.59
CA ILE A 116 -21.70 -16.50 7.21
C ILE A 116 -20.73 -17.63 6.87
N HIS A 117 -21.10 -18.46 5.91
CA HIS A 117 -20.29 -19.59 5.46
C HIS A 117 -19.83 -19.50 4.00
N ARG A 118 -20.39 -18.58 3.22
CA ARG A 118 -20.01 -18.35 1.83
C ARG A 118 -19.24 -17.06 1.68
N ARG A 119 -18.15 -17.10 0.90
CA ARG A 119 -17.28 -15.94 0.68
C ARG A 119 -18.01 -14.73 0.08
N GLN A 120 -18.95 -14.99 -0.84
CA GLN A 120 -19.72 -13.93 -1.52
C GLN A 120 -20.70 -13.20 -0.59
N ASP A 121 -20.98 -13.74 0.60
CA ASP A 121 -21.88 -13.14 1.59
C ASP A 121 -21.10 -12.27 2.60
N LEU A 122 -19.77 -12.26 2.54
CA LEU A 122 -18.93 -11.41 3.37
C LEU A 122 -19.02 -9.96 2.94
N GLU A 123 -18.99 -9.07 3.93
CA GLU A 123 -18.83 -7.63 3.66
C GLU A 123 -17.50 -7.38 2.94
N PRO A 124 -17.47 -6.61 1.83
CA PRO A 124 -16.22 -6.26 1.17
C PRO A 124 -15.34 -5.39 2.08
N LEU A 125 -14.24 -5.96 2.56
CA LEU A 125 -13.23 -5.27 3.36
C LEU A 125 -11.91 -5.24 2.61
N PHE A 126 -11.10 -4.23 2.92
CA PHE A 126 -9.79 -4.04 2.32
C PHE A 126 -8.74 -3.86 3.40
N TYR A 127 -7.54 -4.31 3.12
CA TYR A 127 -6.36 -4.06 3.94
C TYR A 127 -5.33 -3.24 3.17
N HIS A 128 -4.50 -2.54 3.89
CA HIS A 128 -3.40 -1.78 3.31
C HIS A 128 -2.27 -2.75 2.90
N ASP A 129 -1.97 -2.80 1.60
CA ASP A 129 -1.04 -3.76 1.01
C ASP A 129 0.42 -3.28 0.95
N GLY A 130 0.70 -2.05 1.40
CA GLY A 130 2.04 -1.49 1.43
C GLY A 130 2.65 -1.12 0.07
N ALA A 131 1.95 -1.33 -1.05
CA ALA A 131 2.54 -1.15 -2.36
C ALA A 131 2.79 0.32 -2.73
N ALA A 132 1.87 1.23 -2.38
CA ALA A 132 2.04 2.66 -2.60
C ALA A 132 1.27 3.50 -1.59
N VAL A 133 1.89 4.60 -1.14
CA VAL A 133 1.26 5.64 -0.33
C VAL A 133 1.58 6.99 -0.95
N ALA A 134 0.59 7.66 -1.53
CA ALA A 134 0.71 9.05 -1.94
C ALA A 134 0.14 9.95 -0.84
N VAL A 135 0.88 10.97 -0.43
CA VAL A 135 0.48 11.89 0.65
C VAL A 135 0.86 13.32 0.28
N THR A 136 -0.02 14.28 0.59
CA THR A 136 0.32 15.69 0.43
C THR A 136 1.43 16.08 1.42
N ARG A 137 2.30 16.99 1.01
CA ARG A 137 3.31 17.56 1.92
C ARG A 137 2.64 18.18 3.15
N ALA A 138 1.53 18.87 2.95
CA ALA A 138 0.78 19.53 4.03
C ALA A 138 0.37 18.52 5.12
N ALA A 139 -0.27 17.40 4.76
CA ALA A 139 -0.67 16.36 5.72
C ALA A 139 0.54 15.72 6.41
N LEU A 140 1.60 15.39 5.64
CA LEU A 140 2.82 14.80 6.17
C LEU A 140 3.48 15.67 7.24
N PHE A 141 3.58 16.97 7.01
CA PHE A 141 4.24 17.88 7.94
C PHE A 141 3.33 18.33 9.09
N ALA A 142 2.03 18.44 8.90
CA ALA A 142 1.07 18.73 9.97
C ALA A 142 1.01 17.62 11.03
N ALA A 143 1.50 16.44 10.74
CA ALA A 143 1.58 15.30 11.64
C ALA A 143 2.87 15.27 12.50
N ALA A 144 3.81 16.16 12.27
CA ALA A 144 5.08 16.18 13.02
C ALA A 144 4.84 16.25 14.53
N GLY A 145 5.49 15.32 15.27
CA GLY A 145 5.38 15.24 16.73
C GLY A 145 4.05 14.70 17.27
N ARG A 146 3.08 14.31 16.43
CA ARG A 146 1.82 13.70 16.89
C ARG A 146 2.07 12.23 17.29
N PRO A 147 1.46 11.77 18.40
CA PRO A 147 1.66 10.40 18.89
C PRO A 147 1.04 9.33 17.97
N ASP A 148 -0.05 9.64 17.25
CA ASP A 148 -0.69 8.72 16.33
C ASP A 148 0.23 8.47 15.10
N PRO A 149 0.69 7.23 14.87
CA PRO A 149 1.56 6.89 13.75
C PRO A 149 0.87 7.02 12.39
N HIS A 150 -0.45 7.13 12.35
CA HIS A 150 -1.25 7.29 11.14
C HIS A 150 -1.68 8.75 10.90
N ALA A 151 -1.28 9.69 11.76
CA ALA A 151 -1.65 11.10 11.64
C ALA A 151 -1.21 11.72 10.32
N PHE A 152 -0.08 11.27 9.74
CA PHE A 152 0.47 11.82 8.50
C PHE A 152 -0.37 11.51 7.26
N PHE A 153 -1.32 10.60 7.35
CA PHE A 153 -2.28 10.36 6.26
C PHE A 153 -3.36 11.46 6.17
N GLY A 154 -3.42 12.38 7.13
CA GLY A 154 -4.45 13.43 7.15
C GLY A 154 -5.83 12.94 7.53
N ALA A 155 -6.85 13.75 7.22
CA ALA A 155 -8.26 13.47 7.53
C ALA A 155 -9.01 12.86 6.33
N ASP A 156 -8.86 13.40 5.11
CA ASP A 156 -9.42 12.82 3.88
C ASP A 156 -8.45 11.78 3.31
N ARG A 157 -8.76 10.51 3.54
CA ARG A 157 -7.95 9.36 3.14
C ARG A 157 -8.70 8.56 2.10
N ARG A 158 -8.08 8.35 0.94
CA ARG A 158 -8.68 7.57 -0.15
C ARG A 158 -7.83 6.36 -0.51
N ALA A 159 -8.34 5.49 -1.36
CA ALA A 159 -7.66 4.26 -1.72
C ALA A 159 -7.78 3.94 -3.21
N VAL A 160 -6.74 3.30 -3.75
CA VAL A 160 -6.75 2.61 -5.03
C VAL A 160 -6.77 1.11 -4.74
N ALA A 161 -7.88 0.46 -5.07
CA ALA A 161 -8.01 -0.97 -4.88
C ALA A 161 -7.26 -1.73 -5.99
N GLY A 162 -6.46 -2.71 -5.58
CA GLY A 162 -5.79 -3.70 -6.42
C GLY A 162 -6.32 -5.10 -6.18
N ARG A 163 -5.61 -6.10 -6.69
CA ARG A 163 -5.85 -7.52 -6.40
C ARG A 163 -4.78 -8.00 -5.43
N GLU A 164 -5.11 -9.03 -4.63
CA GLU A 164 -4.18 -9.63 -3.67
C GLU A 164 -2.86 -10.09 -4.33
N GLU A 165 -2.95 -10.63 -5.56
CA GLU A 165 -1.81 -11.14 -6.31
C GLU A 165 -0.93 -10.06 -6.96
N ASP A 166 -1.36 -8.81 -6.98
CA ASP A 166 -0.63 -7.72 -7.64
C ASP A 166 0.52 -7.17 -6.77
N THR A 167 0.52 -7.49 -5.48
CA THR A 167 1.51 -7.01 -4.52
C THR A 167 2.13 -8.18 -3.77
N VAL A 168 3.43 -8.13 -3.59
CA VAL A 168 4.15 -9.04 -2.69
C VAL A 168 5.07 -8.19 -1.83
N ASP A 169 4.87 -8.24 -0.51
CA ASP A 169 5.82 -7.76 0.49
C ASP A 169 6.68 -8.91 1.00
N ILE A 170 7.90 -8.60 1.40
CA ILE A 170 8.88 -9.57 1.88
C ILE A 170 9.08 -9.34 3.38
N ASP A 171 8.49 -10.21 4.18
CA ASP A 171 8.68 -10.27 5.63
C ASP A 171 9.50 -11.50 6.05
N GLY A 172 9.55 -12.50 5.18
CA GLY A 172 10.29 -13.72 5.44
C GLY A 172 10.83 -14.41 4.19
N PRO A 173 11.65 -15.48 4.35
CA PRO A 173 12.25 -16.18 3.22
C PRO A 173 11.24 -16.73 2.20
N ALA A 174 10.06 -17.16 2.64
CA ALA A 174 9.02 -17.66 1.74
C ALA A 174 8.49 -16.58 0.80
N ASP A 175 8.38 -15.33 1.28
CA ASP A 175 7.89 -14.22 0.48
C ASP A 175 8.89 -13.82 -0.60
N PHE A 176 10.18 -14.01 -0.36
CA PHE A 176 11.20 -13.82 -1.39
C PHE A 176 10.97 -14.73 -2.60
N TYR A 177 10.67 -16.02 -2.37
CA TYR A 177 10.34 -16.94 -3.46
C TYR A 177 9.03 -16.58 -4.16
N ARG A 178 8.04 -16.09 -3.40
CA ARG A 178 6.77 -15.59 -3.98
C ARG A 178 7.01 -14.38 -4.88
N ALA A 179 7.82 -13.42 -4.42
CA ALA A 179 8.19 -12.23 -5.19
C ALA A 179 8.96 -12.61 -6.46
N GLU A 180 9.93 -13.53 -6.36
CA GLU A 180 10.68 -14.03 -7.52
C GLU A 180 9.77 -14.70 -8.54
N ALA A 181 8.84 -15.55 -8.11
CA ALA A 181 7.86 -16.19 -8.96
C ALA A 181 6.94 -15.17 -9.64
N ALA A 182 6.45 -14.17 -8.91
CA ALA A 182 5.61 -13.11 -9.45
C ALA A 182 6.33 -12.28 -10.53
N ILE A 183 7.60 -11.93 -10.30
CA ILE A 183 8.43 -11.21 -11.28
C ILE A 183 8.66 -12.05 -12.52
N ARG A 184 8.96 -13.35 -12.36
CA ARG A 184 9.16 -14.27 -13.51
C ARG A 184 7.90 -14.43 -14.35
N LEU A 185 6.72 -14.53 -13.72
CA LEU A 185 5.44 -14.63 -14.41
C LEU A 185 5.09 -13.35 -15.18
N ARG A 186 5.47 -12.18 -14.67
CA ARG A 186 5.28 -10.90 -15.39
C ARG A 186 6.19 -10.77 -16.61
N ASN A 187 7.44 -11.19 -16.48
CA ASN A 187 8.46 -11.06 -17.53
C ASN A 187 8.48 -12.25 -18.50
N GLY A 188 7.78 -13.33 -18.18
CA GLY A 188 7.71 -14.54 -18.99
C GLY A 188 6.55 -14.53 -19.99
N PRO A 189 6.53 -15.48 -20.96
CA PRO A 189 5.37 -15.68 -21.81
C PRO A 189 4.17 -16.03 -20.94
N ALA A 190 3.01 -15.42 -21.24
CA ALA A 190 1.77 -15.66 -20.48
C ALA A 190 1.51 -17.17 -20.35
N PRO A 191 1.22 -17.69 -19.14
CA PRO A 191 0.94 -19.11 -18.97
C PRO A 191 -0.23 -19.50 -19.87
N LYS A 192 -0.05 -20.55 -20.68
CA LYS A 192 -1.13 -21.09 -21.52
C LYS A 192 -2.28 -21.49 -20.57
N ARG A 193 -3.41 -20.80 -20.65
CA ARG A 193 -4.61 -21.19 -19.90
C ARG A 193 -4.98 -22.62 -20.25
N PRO A 194 -5.25 -23.49 -19.26
CA PRO A 194 -5.79 -24.81 -19.57
C PRO A 194 -7.10 -24.62 -20.33
N ALA A 195 -7.23 -25.27 -21.46
CA ALA A 195 -8.46 -25.28 -22.24
C ALA A 195 -9.57 -25.92 -21.38
N GLY A 196 -10.59 -25.17 -20.99
CA GLY A 196 -11.79 -25.68 -20.33
C GLY A 196 -12.12 -25.15 -18.95
N GLY A 197 -12.05 -23.86 -18.71
CA GLY A 197 -12.62 -23.24 -17.50
C GLY A 197 -13.50 -22.05 -17.89
N SER A 198 -14.79 -22.12 -17.57
CA SER A 198 -15.73 -21.01 -17.81
C SER A 198 -15.24 -19.72 -17.14
N ALA A 199 -15.19 -18.67 -17.92
CA ALA A 199 -14.82 -17.33 -17.44
C ALA A 199 -15.86 -16.82 -16.45
N THR A 200 -15.48 -16.67 -15.18
CA THR A 200 -16.20 -15.80 -14.27
C THR A 200 -15.85 -14.36 -14.66
N PRO A 201 -16.84 -13.50 -14.96
CA PRO A 201 -16.55 -12.13 -15.37
C PRO A 201 -15.87 -11.36 -14.22
N PRO A 202 -15.02 -10.36 -14.54
CA PRO A 202 -14.41 -9.52 -13.52
C PRO A 202 -15.51 -8.77 -12.77
N PHE A 203 -15.36 -8.73 -11.46
CA PHE A 203 -16.25 -8.02 -10.54
C PHE A 203 -16.22 -6.51 -10.85
N THR A 204 -17.20 -6.06 -11.62
CA THR A 204 -17.44 -4.63 -11.85
C THR A 204 -18.34 -4.16 -10.71
N ALA A 205 -17.76 -3.57 -9.67
CA ALA A 205 -18.51 -2.83 -8.68
C ALA A 205 -19.07 -1.56 -9.35
N ALA A 206 -20.32 -1.61 -9.77
CA ALA A 206 -21.06 -0.42 -10.17
C ALA A 206 -21.32 0.40 -8.89
N LEU A 207 -20.57 1.47 -8.71
CA LEU A 207 -20.92 2.55 -7.79
C LEU A 207 -22.12 3.31 -8.40
N ASN A 208 -23.32 2.87 -8.06
CA ASN A 208 -24.54 3.59 -8.39
C ASN A 208 -24.67 4.75 -7.39
N CYS A 209 -24.19 5.93 -7.76
CA CYS A 209 -24.59 7.19 -7.14
C CYS A 209 -26.00 7.50 -7.60
N GLY A 210 -26.98 7.04 -6.84
CA GLY A 210 -28.38 7.43 -7.03
C GLY A 210 -28.60 8.88 -6.66
N ASN A 211 -28.69 9.76 -7.64
CA ASN A 211 -29.37 11.03 -7.52
C ASN A 211 -30.85 10.78 -7.27
N GLY A 212 -31.31 11.11 -6.09
CA GLY A 212 -32.74 11.14 -5.73
C GLY A 212 -33.15 12.57 -5.34
N HIS A 213 -33.35 13.44 -6.31
CA HIS A 213 -34.30 14.56 -6.19
C HIS A 213 -35.67 14.03 -6.54
N GLU A 214 -36.69 14.24 -5.70
CA GLU A 214 -37.92 14.97 -5.92
C GLU A 214 -39.00 14.59 -4.89
N GLN A 215 -39.47 15.63 -4.20
CA GLN A 215 -40.81 16.19 -4.10
C GLN A 215 -41.98 15.23 -3.76
N ARG A 216 -42.50 15.32 -2.55
CA ARG A 216 -43.78 15.97 -2.15
C ARG A 216 -43.96 15.93 -0.66
#